data_a4f56416ca1be11a8cf260f129093f49
#
_entry.id   a4f56416ca1be11a8cf260f129093f49
#
_cell.length_a   1.000
_cell.length_b   1.000
_cell.length_c   1.000
_cell.angle_alpha   90.00
_cell.angle_beta   90.00
_cell.angle_gamma   90.00
#
_symmetry.space_group_name_H-M   'P 1'
#
loop_
_entity.id
_entity.type
_entity.pdbx_description
1 polymer ?
#
loop_
_entity_poly.entity_id
_entity_poly.type
_entity_poly.pdbx_seq_one_letter_code
_entity_poly.pdbx_strand_id
1 'polypeptide(L)'
;CIRDRLSIKFLRLFQLNMELLSKQDHYDWGLRAIKGILRIAGGAKRANPERSELEIMMRSLRDSNVTKFVSADVGIFLGLVSDIFPKMGDAVKQADAVMTNAVKDVLKAEGRLQPEEIFISKTVDLAELLGIRHCVFALGAAGAAKSSVWKTLQSAQTHLGIGDGPSQVATLNPKAVTSDDLYGFVHPVTKEPYDGIIAKIMRDFKNA
;
A
#
# COMPACT_ATOMS: atom_id res chain seq x y z
N CYS A 1 -10.09 28.51 -14.60
CA CYS A 1 -10.92 27.30 -14.50
C CYS A 1 -10.65 26.56 -13.18
N ILE A 2 -11.60 25.80 -12.62
CA ILE A 2 -11.42 25.05 -11.36
C ILE A 2 -10.30 24.01 -11.53
N ARG A 3 -10.21 23.37 -12.68
CA ARG A 3 -9.17 22.38 -13.02
C ARG A 3 -7.76 22.97 -12.96
N ASP A 4 -7.57 24.19 -13.47
CA ASP A 4 -6.27 24.85 -13.45
C ASP A 4 -5.81 25.14 -12.02
N ARG A 5 -6.73 25.60 -11.16
CA ARG A 5 -6.46 25.84 -9.75
C ARG A 5 -6.09 24.54 -9.00
N LEU A 6 -6.75 23.43 -9.32
CA LEU A 6 -6.48 22.13 -8.72
C LEU A 6 -5.09 21.60 -9.12
N SER A 7 -4.74 21.72 -10.40
CA SER A 7 -3.42 21.33 -10.91
C SER A 7 -2.29 22.16 -10.28
N ILE A 8 -2.50 23.46 -10.13
CA ILE A 8 -1.53 24.35 -9.47
C ILE A 8 -1.34 23.95 -8.00
N LYS A 9 -2.42 23.69 -7.27
CA LYS A 9 -2.36 23.23 -5.87
C LYS A 9 -1.61 21.92 -5.73
N PHE A 10 -1.88 20.98 -6.63
CA PHE A 10 -1.23 19.69 -6.67
C PHE A 10 0.29 19.83 -6.89
N LEU A 11 0.71 20.56 -7.89
CA LEU A 11 2.12 20.80 -8.19
C LEU A 11 2.81 21.55 -7.04
N ARG A 12 2.13 22.55 -6.46
CA ARG A 12 2.68 23.31 -5.33
C ARG A 12 2.91 22.44 -4.10
N LEU A 13 1.97 21.52 -3.80
CA LEU A 13 2.16 20.56 -2.71
C LEU A 13 3.40 19.68 -2.95
N PHE A 14 3.60 19.20 -4.17
CA PHE A 14 4.77 18.39 -4.50
C PHE A 14 6.08 19.16 -4.35
N GLN A 15 6.11 20.43 -4.78
CA GLN A 15 7.27 21.30 -4.61
C GLN A 15 7.58 21.52 -3.11
N LEU A 16 6.56 21.87 -2.32
CA LEU A 16 6.75 22.08 -0.87
C LEU A 16 7.19 20.80 -0.15
N ASN A 17 6.66 19.66 -0.55
CA ASN A 17 7.11 18.38 -0.01
C ASN A 17 8.59 18.11 -0.29
N MET A 18 9.08 18.42 -1.50
CA MET A 18 10.50 18.29 -1.86
C MET A 18 11.40 19.23 -1.05
N GLU A 19 10.89 20.40 -0.68
CA GLU A 19 11.64 21.42 0.05
C GLU A 19 11.65 21.19 1.56
N LEU A 20 10.51 20.78 2.14
CA LEU A 20 10.27 20.79 3.59
C LEU A 20 10.34 19.42 4.27
N LEU A 21 10.10 18.33 3.54
CA LEU A 21 10.19 16.98 4.10
C LEU A 21 11.64 16.48 4.10
N SER A 22 11.91 15.49 4.94
CA SER A 22 13.22 14.85 4.99
C SER A 22 13.56 14.21 3.63
N LYS A 23 14.86 14.23 3.27
CA LYS A 23 15.35 13.61 2.03
C LYS A 23 15.56 12.13 2.22
N GLN A 24 14.49 11.35 2.01
CA GLN A 24 14.52 9.90 2.08
C GLN A 24 14.58 9.31 0.67
N ASP A 25 15.44 8.31 0.45
CA ASP A 25 15.64 7.68 -0.86
C ASP A 25 14.36 7.03 -1.44
N HIS A 26 13.40 6.67 -0.58
CA HIS A 26 12.13 6.09 -0.99
C HIS A 26 11.03 7.10 -1.29
N TYR A 27 11.27 8.40 -1.10
CA TYR A 27 10.31 9.45 -1.46
C TYR A 27 10.36 9.71 -2.96
N ASP A 28 9.26 9.44 -3.63
CA ASP A 28 9.13 9.63 -5.09
C ASP A 28 8.18 10.80 -5.36
N TRP A 29 8.73 11.88 -5.90
CA TRP A 29 8.01 13.08 -6.32
C TRP A 29 7.94 13.21 -7.84
N GLY A 30 8.32 12.17 -8.57
CA GLY A 30 8.36 12.17 -10.02
C GLY A 30 7.00 11.97 -10.68
N LEU A 31 7.00 12.01 -12.01
CA LEU A 31 5.80 11.83 -12.84
C LEU A 31 5.09 10.50 -12.59
N ARG A 32 5.83 9.45 -12.22
CA ARG A 32 5.27 8.14 -11.87
C ARG A 32 4.34 8.24 -10.66
N ALA A 33 4.76 8.94 -9.60
CA ALA A 33 3.95 9.15 -8.42
C ALA A 33 2.71 10.00 -8.73
N ILE A 34 2.87 11.08 -9.50
CA ILE A 34 1.77 11.93 -9.97
C ILE A 34 0.74 11.12 -10.73
N LYS A 35 1.17 10.33 -11.71
CA LYS A 35 0.28 9.47 -12.52
C LYS A 35 -0.45 8.44 -11.67
N GLY A 36 0.23 7.87 -10.67
CA GLY A 36 -0.36 6.93 -9.71
C GLY A 36 -1.52 7.57 -8.93
N ILE A 37 -1.29 8.74 -8.35
CA ILE A 37 -2.31 9.47 -7.57
C ILE A 37 -3.49 9.89 -8.45
N LEU A 38 -3.24 10.37 -9.67
CA LEU A 38 -4.31 10.74 -10.61
C LEU A 38 -5.16 9.53 -11.01
N ARG A 39 -4.56 8.35 -11.15
CA ARG A 39 -5.31 7.10 -11.43
C ARG A 39 -6.22 6.74 -10.26
N ILE A 40 -5.73 6.82 -9.02
CA ILE A 40 -6.51 6.58 -7.79
C ILE A 40 -7.66 7.58 -7.70
N ALA A 41 -7.37 8.88 -7.86
CA ALA A 41 -8.37 9.92 -7.83
C ALA A 41 -9.44 9.74 -8.91
N GLY A 42 -9.04 9.34 -10.12
CA GLY A 42 -9.96 9.01 -11.21
C GLY A 42 -10.85 7.81 -10.90
N GLY A 43 -10.31 6.77 -10.27
CA GLY A 43 -11.07 5.63 -9.77
C GLY A 43 -12.08 6.04 -8.70
N ALA A 44 -11.63 6.79 -7.70
CA ALA A 44 -12.48 7.30 -6.62
C ALA A 44 -13.60 8.22 -7.13
N LYS A 45 -13.34 9.03 -8.18
CA LYS A 45 -14.37 9.88 -8.82
C LYS A 45 -15.42 9.06 -9.54
N ARG A 46 -15.03 7.99 -10.24
CA ARG A 46 -15.99 7.08 -10.90
C ARG A 46 -16.85 6.32 -9.89
N ALA A 47 -16.27 5.92 -8.76
CA ALA A 47 -17.01 5.24 -7.69
C ALA A 47 -17.96 6.17 -6.93
N ASN A 48 -17.63 7.47 -6.81
CA ASN A 48 -18.40 8.47 -6.07
C ASN A 48 -18.56 9.76 -6.90
N PRO A 49 -19.44 9.78 -7.92
CA PRO A 49 -19.61 10.93 -8.80
C PRO A 49 -20.05 12.21 -8.10
N GLU A 50 -20.78 12.09 -6.99
CA GLU A 50 -21.35 13.22 -6.22
C GLU A 50 -20.31 14.00 -5.42
N ARG A 51 -19.16 13.37 -5.09
CA ARG A 51 -18.11 14.05 -4.33
C ARG A 51 -17.35 15.07 -5.16
N SER A 52 -16.92 16.16 -4.53
CA SER A 52 -16.16 17.20 -5.21
C SER A 52 -14.80 16.70 -5.69
N GLU A 53 -14.35 17.15 -6.86
CA GLU A 53 -13.00 16.79 -7.38
C GLU A 53 -11.88 17.21 -6.43
N LEU A 54 -12.07 18.33 -5.72
CA LEU A 54 -11.11 18.85 -4.75
C LEU A 54 -10.97 17.91 -3.56
N GLU A 55 -12.08 17.40 -3.02
CA GLU A 55 -12.08 16.45 -1.91
C GLU A 55 -11.43 15.13 -2.28
N ILE A 56 -11.80 14.58 -3.44
CA ILE A 56 -11.24 13.32 -3.94
C ILE A 56 -9.74 13.44 -4.16
N MET A 57 -9.29 14.56 -4.76
CA MET A 57 -7.87 14.79 -5.00
C MET A 57 -7.10 14.91 -3.67
N MET A 58 -7.61 15.67 -2.72
CA MET A 58 -6.99 15.82 -1.40
C MET A 58 -6.87 14.48 -0.67
N ARG A 59 -7.94 13.68 -0.66
CA ARG A 59 -7.93 12.33 -0.04
C ARG A 59 -6.94 11.42 -0.75
N SER A 60 -6.95 11.38 -2.08
CA SER A 60 -6.02 10.55 -2.85
C SER A 60 -4.56 10.93 -2.63
N LEU A 61 -4.27 12.24 -2.53
CA LEU A 61 -2.94 12.76 -2.19
C LEU A 61 -2.50 12.32 -0.80
N ARG A 62 -3.36 12.49 0.20
CA ARG A 62 -3.08 12.13 1.58
C ARG A 62 -2.86 10.62 1.70
N ASP A 63 -3.82 9.82 1.27
CA ASP A 63 -3.83 8.37 1.49
C ASP A 63 -2.70 7.67 0.74
N SER A 64 -2.33 8.17 -0.45
CA SER A 64 -1.21 7.62 -1.23
C SER A 64 0.18 7.97 -0.68
N ASN A 65 0.30 9.01 0.14
CA ASN A 65 1.60 9.49 0.61
C ASN A 65 1.84 9.23 2.09
N VAL A 66 0.84 9.38 2.97
CA VAL A 66 1.00 9.19 4.42
C VAL A 66 1.60 7.82 4.76
N THR A 67 1.20 6.78 4.05
CA THR A 67 1.69 5.40 4.27
C THR A 67 3.17 5.20 3.93
N LYS A 68 3.77 6.12 3.16
CA LYS A 68 5.18 6.08 2.74
C LYS A 68 6.09 6.91 3.62
N PHE A 69 5.52 7.88 4.33
CA PHE A 69 6.32 8.83 5.09
C PHE A 69 6.81 8.26 6.41
N VAL A 70 7.98 8.72 6.82
CA VAL A 70 8.46 8.49 8.17
C VAL A 70 7.60 9.29 9.15
N SER A 71 7.45 8.80 10.37
CA SER A 71 6.55 9.39 11.38
C SER A 71 6.79 10.88 11.64
N ALA A 72 8.05 11.33 11.57
CA ALA A 72 8.42 12.74 11.76
C ALA A 72 7.85 13.65 10.67
N ASP A 73 7.77 13.17 9.43
CA ASP A 73 7.32 13.98 8.27
C ASP A 73 5.79 14.00 8.11
N VAL A 74 5.08 13.04 8.71
CA VAL A 74 3.62 12.94 8.58
C VAL A 74 2.92 14.22 9.09
N GLY A 75 3.35 14.76 10.23
CA GLY A 75 2.78 15.99 10.80
C GLY A 75 2.96 17.19 9.87
N ILE A 76 4.17 17.35 9.31
CA ILE A 76 4.50 18.43 8.38
C ILE A 76 3.65 18.31 7.11
N PHE A 77 3.57 17.10 6.55
CA PHE A 77 2.78 16.84 5.35
C PHE A 77 1.29 17.12 5.54
N LEU A 78 0.71 16.69 6.65
CA LEU A 78 -0.71 16.96 6.94
C LEU A 78 -0.99 18.45 7.13
N GLY A 79 -0.06 19.19 7.74
CA GLY A 79 -0.11 20.65 7.81
C GLY A 79 -0.13 21.29 6.42
N LEU A 80 0.79 20.88 5.52
CA LEU A 80 0.83 21.36 4.14
C LEU A 80 -0.45 21.07 3.36
N VAL A 81 -1.01 19.87 3.54
CA VAL A 81 -2.30 19.51 2.93
C VAL A 81 -3.41 20.42 3.43
N SER A 82 -3.49 20.67 4.74
CA SER A 82 -4.47 21.57 5.35
C SER A 82 -4.36 22.99 4.81
N ASP A 83 -3.15 23.53 4.68
CA ASP A 83 -2.88 24.88 4.17
C ASP A 83 -3.28 25.03 2.70
N ILE A 84 -3.00 24.05 1.88
CA ILE A 84 -3.34 24.06 0.44
C ILE A 84 -4.82 23.81 0.20
N PHE A 85 -5.47 23.04 1.09
CA PHE A 85 -6.89 22.66 1.00
C PHE A 85 -7.72 23.15 2.20
N PRO A 86 -7.74 24.44 2.54
CA PRO A 86 -8.24 24.97 3.83
C PRO A 86 -9.73 24.78 4.11
N LYS A 87 -10.53 24.35 3.13
CA LYS A 87 -11.97 24.17 3.29
C LYS A 87 -12.40 22.71 3.51
N MET A 88 -11.43 21.83 3.64
CA MET A 88 -11.71 20.38 3.63
C MET A 88 -11.78 19.76 5.03
N GLY A 89 -11.65 20.55 6.10
CA GLY A 89 -11.66 20.07 7.48
C GLY A 89 -10.59 19.00 7.74
N ASP A 90 -10.47 18.56 8.96
CA ASP A 90 -9.68 17.35 9.30
C ASP A 90 -10.36 16.13 8.68
N ALA A 91 -10.14 15.93 7.39
CA ALA A 91 -10.52 14.70 6.72
C ALA A 91 -9.64 13.57 7.29
N VAL A 92 -9.96 13.15 8.51
CA VAL A 92 -9.37 11.97 9.13
C VAL A 92 -9.43 10.86 8.09
N LYS A 93 -8.29 10.19 7.89
CA LYS A 93 -8.24 9.00 7.05
C LYS A 93 -9.38 8.09 7.53
N GLN A 94 -10.43 7.95 6.72
CA GLN A 94 -11.42 6.91 6.96
C GLN A 94 -10.74 5.60 6.63
N ALA A 95 -10.17 4.96 7.66
CA ALA A 95 -9.73 3.57 7.54
C ALA A 95 -10.94 2.74 7.08
N ASP A 96 -10.68 1.76 6.23
CA ASP A 96 -11.72 0.81 5.83
C ASP A 96 -12.27 0.12 7.09
N ALA A 97 -13.49 0.52 7.47
CA ALA A 97 -14.13 0.02 8.69
C ALA A 97 -14.37 -1.50 8.61
N VAL A 98 -14.61 -2.03 7.41
CA VAL A 98 -14.82 -3.47 7.19
C VAL A 98 -13.53 -4.23 7.45
N MET A 99 -12.43 -3.80 6.84
CA MET A 99 -11.11 -4.40 7.06
C MET A 99 -10.65 -4.24 8.51
N THR A 100 -10.87 -3.05 9.12
CA THR A 100 -10.51 -2.79 10.52
C THR A 100 -11.22 -3.74 11.47
N ASN A 101 -12.52 -3.98 11.28
CA ASN A 101 -13.29 -4.90 12.11
C ASN A 101 -12.85 -6.34 11.89
N ALA A 102 -12.63 -6.77 10.64
CA ALA A 102 -12.12 -8.10 10.35
C ALA A 102 -10.76 -8.38 11.00
N VAL A 103 -9.85 -7.42 10.96
CA VAL A 103 -8.55 -7.53 11.65
C VAL A 103 -8.74 -7.67 13.17
N LYS A 104 -9.63 -6.88 13.78
CA LYS A 104 -9.95 -6.99 15.20
C LYS A 104 -10.53 -8.36 15.58
N ASP A 105 -11.43 -8.88 14.76
CA ASP A 105 -12.08 -10.16 15.00
C ASP A 105 -11.09 -11.33 14.87
N VAL A 106 -10.21 -11.30 13.87
CA VAL A 106 -9.12 -12.26 13.71
C VAL A 106 -8.17 -12.23 14.91
N LEU A 107 -7.73 -11.05 15.35
CA LEU A 107 -6.84 -10.91 16.50
C LEU A 107 -7.46 -11.46 17.79
N LYS A 108 -8.77 -11.24 17.99
CA LYS A 108 -9.51 -11.80 19.12
C LYS A 108 -9.64 -13.32 19.04
N ALA A 109 -9.94 -13.84 17.83
CA ALA A 109 -10.10 -15.26 17.61
C ALA A 109 -8.79 -16.05 17.79
N GLU A 110 -7.68 -15.50 17.27
CA GLU A 110 -6.36 -16.11 17.42
C GLU A 110 -5.81 -16.03 18.86
N GLY A 111 -6.17 -14.98 19.61
CA GLY A 111 -5.75 -14.78 21.01
C GLY A 111 -4.24 -14.63 21.24
N ARG A 112 -3.44 -14.56 20.17
CA ARG A 112 -1.96 -14.52 20.23
C ARG A 112 -1.40 -13.11 20.34
N LEU A 113 -2.13 -12.13 19.78
CA LEU A 113 -1.73 -10.73 19.70
C LEU A 113 -2.86 -9.87 20.27
N GLN A 114 -2.48 -8.82 20.96
CA GLN A 114 -3.45 -7.82 21.42
C GLN A 114 -3.87 -6.91 20.24
N PRO A 115 -5.15 -6.52 20.18
CA PRO A 115 -5.66 -5.61 19.12
C PRO A 115 -5.23 -4.16 19.40
N GLU A 116 -3.95 -3.87 19.26
CA GLU A 116 -3.39 -2.52 19.41
C GLU A 116 -3.71 -1.68 18.17
N GLU A 117 -4.10 -0.42 18.37
CA GLU A 117 -4.52 0.48 17.29
C GLU A 117 -3.44 0.70 16.23
N ILE A 118 -2.18 0.82 16.64
CA ILE A 118 -1.04 0.98 15.71
C ILE A 118 -0.89 -0.26 14.85
N PHE A 119 -0.97 -1.45 15.42
CA PHE A 119 -0.85 -2.72 14.70
C PHE A 119 -2.01 -2.88 13.69
N ILE A 120 -3.25 -2.59 14.12
CA ILE A 120 -4.44 -2.64 13.26
C ILE A 120 -4.30 -1.65 12.11
N SER A 121 -3.92 -0.40 12.40
CA SER A 121 -3.69 0.63 11.38
C SER A 121 -2.65 0.18 10.35
N LYS A 122 -1.52 -0.39 10.77
CA LYS A 122 -0.47 -0.89 9.85
C LYS A 122 -0.94 -2.07 9.00
N THR A 123 -1.80 -2.93 9.53
CA THR A 123 -2.39 -4.04 8.78
C THR A 123 -3.35 -3.53 7.71
N VAL A 124 -4.19 -2.54 8.05
CA VAL A 124 -5.09 -1.90 7.09
C VAL A 124 -4.31 -1.09 6.04
N ASP A 125 -3.28 -0.34 6.46
CA ASP A 125 -2.38 0.37 5.54
C ASP A 125 -1.74 -0.57 4.51
N LEU A 126 -1.31 -1.76 4.95
CA LEU A 126 -0.76 -2.79 4.05
C LEU A 126 -1.80 -3.27 3.04
N ALA A 127 -3.04 -3.53 3.47
CA ALA A 127 -4.14 -3.93 2.59
C ALA A 127 -4.40 -2.87 1.51
N GLU A 128 -4.52 -1.61 1.91
CA GLU A 128 -4.73 -0.49 0.99
C GLU A 128 -3.59 -0.33 -0.01
N LEU A 129 -2.34 -0.47 0.46
CA LEU A 129 -1.16 -0.40 -0.41
C LEU A 129 -1.12 -1.52 -1.44
N LEU A 130 -1.42 -2.76 -1.04
CA LEU A 130 -1.48 -3.91 -1.95
C LEU A 130 -2.60 -3.77 -2.99
N GLY A 131 -3.70 -3.11 -2.66
CA GLY A 131 -4.75 -2.77 -3.62
C GLY A 131 -4.32 -1.77 -4.71
N ILE A 132 -3.27 -0.99 -4.45
CA ILE A 132 -2.75 0.04 -5.35
C ILE A 132 -1.44 -0.38 -6.02
N ARG A 133 -0.60 -1.13 -5.31
CA ARG A 133 0.75 -1.50 -5.69
C ARG A 133 0.91 -3.01 -5.74
N HIS A 134 1.58 -3.50 -6.77
CA HIS A 134 1.89 -4.93 -6.89
C HIS A 134 3.04 -5.39 -5.99
N CYS A 135 3.81 -4.44 -5.45
CA CYS A 135 4.96 -4.74 -4.61
C CYS A 135 5.04 -3.72 -3.47
N VAL A 136 5.22 -4.22 -2.25
CA VAL A 136 5.36 -3.41 -1.03
C VAL A 136 6.55 -3.93 -0.22
N PHE A 137 7.37 -3.02 0.32
CA PHE A 137 8.45 -3.33 1.24
C PHE A 137 8.01 -3.04 2.68
N ALA A 138 8.03 -4.07 3.53
CA ALA A 138 7.84 -3.93 4.97
C ALA A 138 9.21 -3.83 5.65
N LEU A 139 9.64 -2.60 5.97
CA LEU A 139 10.93 -2.31 6.60
C LEU A 139 10.76 -2.04 8.09
N GLY A 140 11.75 -2.41 8.87
CA GLY A 140 11.79 -2.16 10.32
C GLY A 140 12.79 -3.07 11.04
N ALA A 141 13.08 -2.76 12.30
CA ALA A 141 13.97 -3.53 13.15
C ALA A 141 13.49 -4.98 13.36
N ALA A 142 14.37 -5.85 13.83
CA ALA A 142 13.98 -7.19 14.28
C ALA A 142 12.96 -7.06 15.41
N GLY A 143 11.92 -7.91 15.40
CA GLY A 143 10.85 -7.84 16.40
C GLY A 143 9.76 -6.79 16.15
N ALA A 144 9.86 -5.95 15.12
CA ALA A 144 8.84 -4.93 14.78
C ALA A 144 7.54 -5.50 14.15
N ALA A 145 7.19 -6.71 14.44
CA ALA A 145 5.94 -7.38 14.03
C ALA A 145 5.66 -7.43 12.50
N LYS A 146 6.67 -7.22 11.64
CA LYS A 146 6.50 -7.22 10.16
C LYS A 146 5.79 -8.47 9.65
N SER A 147 6.24 -9.64 10.10
CA SER A 147 5.65 -10.93 9.70
C SER A 147 4.25 -11.13 10.27
N SER A 148 3.96 -10.60 11.44
CA SER A 148 2.63 -10.67 12.06
C SER A 148 1.63 -9.85 11.27
N VAL A 149 2.00 -8.65 10.80
CA VAL A 149 1.14 -7.76 10.02
C VAL A 149 0.61 -8.45 8.77
N TRP A 150 1.47 -9.02 7.91
CA TRP A 150 1.00 -9.66 6.69
C TRP A 150 0.25 -10.98 6.95
N LYS A 151 0.61 -11.73 8.00
CA LYS A 151 -0.13 -12.95 8.39
C LYS A 151 -1.53 -12.62 8.87
N THR A 152 -1.67 -11.61 9.74
CA THR A 152 -2.98 -11.14 10.19
C THR A 152 -3.80 -10.60 9.02
N LEU A 153 -3.17 -9.91 8.04
CA LEU A 153 -3.86 -9.47 6.83
C LEU A 153 -4.39 -10.67 6.04
N GLN A 154 -3.59 -11.72 5.84
CA GLN A 154 -4.01 -12.94 5.16
C GLN A 154 -5.24 -13.56 5.83
N SER A 155 -5.19 -13.73 7.17
CA SER A 155 -6.32 -14.26 7.95
C SER A 155 -7.56 -13.36 7.81
N ALA A 156 -7.40 -12.04 7.84
CA ALA A 156 -8.50 -11.08 7.70
C ALA A 156 -9.13 -11.11 6.30
N GLN A 157 -8.33 -11.20 5.24
CA GLN A 157 -8.83 -11.33 3.86
C GLN A 157 -9.59 -12.64 3.67
N THR A 158 -9.08 -13.74 4.22
CA THR A 158 -9.77 -15.04 4.21
C THR A 158 -11.09 -14.97 4.97
N HIS A 159 -11.10 -14.31 6.13
CA HIS A 159 -12.31 -14.10 6.94
C HIS A 159 -13.39 -13.27 6.19
N LEU A 160 -12.97 -12.27 5.43
CA LEU A 160 -13.86 -11.45 4.62
C LEU A 160 -14.31 -12.11 3.31
N GLY A 161 -13.71 -13.24 2.92
CA GLY A 161 -13.98 -13.89 1.64
C GLY A 161 -13.60 -13.00 0.44
N ILE A 162 -12.53 -12.24 0.56
CA ILE A 162 -12.04 -11.38 -0.53
C ILE A 162 -11.36 -12.29 -1.57
N GLY A 163 -11.98 -12.46 -2.73
CA GLY A 163 -11.52 -13.34 -3.81
C GLY A 163 -12.31 -14.64 -3.91
N ASP A 164 -11.94 -15.49 -4.85
CA ASP A 164 -12.65 -16.75 -5.14
C ASP A 164 -12.26 -17.92 -4.19
N GLY A 165 -11.48 -17.64 -3.13
CA GLY A 165 -11.03 -18.65 -2.18
C GLY A 165 -10.22 -18.05 -1.02
N PRO A 166 -9.63 -18.93 -0.16
CA PRO A 166 -8.78 -18.46 0.93
C PRO A 166 -7.54 -17.74 0.39
N SER A 167 -7.14 -16.65 1.04
CA SER A 167 -5.96 -15.89 0.66
C SER A 167 -4.70 -16.76 0.74
N GLN A 168 -4.03 -17.00 -0.38
CA GLN A 168 -2.85 -17.83 -0.48
C GLN A 168 -1.57 -17.06 -0.30
N VAL A 169 -0.60 -17.65 0.40
CA VAL A 169 0.72 -17.05 0.64
C VAL A 169 1.82 -18.09 0.43
N ALA A 170 2.84 -17.74 -0.33
CA ALA A 170 4.07 -18.48 -0.42
C ALA A 170 5.22 -17.66 0.15
N THR A 171 5.98 -18.23 1.07
CA THR A 171 7.13 -17.57 1.69
C THR A 171 8.42 -18.11 1.07
N LEU A 172 9.25 -17.20 0.55
CA LEU A 172 10.51 -17.53 -0.08
C LEU A 172 11.65 -16.73 0.54
N ASN A 173 12.76 -17.38 0.84
CA ASN A 173 13.99 -16.74 1.26
C ASN A 173 14.99 -16.70 0.09
N PRO A 174 15.18 -15.55 -0.58
CA PRO A 174 16.06 -15.45 -1.75
C PRO A 174 17.55 -15.75 -1.43
N LYS A 175 17.97 -15.61 -0.17
CA LYS A 175 19.35 -15.92 0.24
C LYS A 175 19.62 -17.42 0.42
N ALA A 176 18.56 -18.23 0.50
CA ALA A 176 18.68 -19.67 0.70
C ALA A 176 18.71 -20.47 -0.61
N VAL A 177 18.54 -19.83 -1.75
CA VAL A 177 18.45 -20.45 -3.08
C VAL A 177 19.38 -19.74 -4.05
N THR A 178 19.82 -20.45 -5.09
CA THR A 178 20.61 -19.85 -6.16
C THR A 178 19.72 -19.03 -7.11
N SER A 179 20.32 -18.18 -7.94
CA SER A 179 19.58 -17.43 -8.97
C SER A 179 18.89 -18.37 -9.96
N ASP A 180 19.55 -19.48 -10.31
CA ASP A 180 19.04 -20.47 -11.25
C ASP A 180 17.84 -21.24 -10.67
N ASP A 181 17.90 -21.58 -9.39
CA ASP A 181 16.76 -22.18 -8.69
C ASP A 181 15.58 -21.19 -8.56
N LEU A 182 15.89 -19.92 -8.35
CA LEU A 182 14.88 -18.89 -8.13
C LEU A 182 14.12 -18.53 -9.42
N TYR A 183 14.85 -18.23 -10.48
CA TYR A 183 14.29 -17.73 -11.74
C TYR A 183 14.15 -18.82 -12.81
N GLY A 184 14.88 -19.93 -12.66
CA GLY A 184 15.05 -20.93 -13.68
C GLY A 184 16.22 -20.65 -14.60
N PHE A 185 16.58 -21.64 -15.40
CA PHE A 185 17.69 -21.56 -16.35
C PHE A 185 17.40 -22.38 -17.60
N VAL A 186 18.16 -22.13 -18.67
CA VAL A 186 18.14 -22.94 -19.89
C VAL A 186 19.37 -23.82 -19.88
N HIS A 187 19.16 -25.13 -19.97
CA HIS A 187 20.29 -26.08 -19.98
C HIS A 187 21.23 -25.81 -21.16
N PRO A 188 22.54 -25.63 -20.93
CA PRO A 188 23.45 -25.17 -21.97
C PRO A 188 23.60 -26.13 -23.15
N VAL A 189 23.44 -27.44 -22.94
CA VAL A 189 23.58 -28.48 -23.96
C VAL A 189 22.23 -28.85 -24.58
N THR A 190 21.24 -29.24 -23.77
CA THR A 190 19.94 -29.71 -24.27
C THR A 190 19.02 -28.59 -24.69
N LYS A 191 19.33 -27.34 -24.31
CA LYS A 191 18.46 -26.15 -24.53
C LYS A 191 17.06 -26.24 -23.92
N GLU A 192 16.86 -27.17 -23.00
CA GLU A 192 15.60 -27.30 -22.28
C GLU A 192 15.49 -26.22 -21.19
N PRO A 193 14.34 -25.55 -21.10
CA PRO A 193 14.09 -24.60 -20.03
C PRO A 193 13.70 -25.32 -18.73
N TYR A 194 14.34 -24.95 -17.64
CA TYR A 194 13.97 -25.37 -16.28
C TYR A 194 13.32 -24.22 -15.54
N ASP A 195 12.13 -24.47 -15.03
CA ASP A 195 11.37 -23.46 -14.29
C ASP A 195 11.94 -23.24 -12.89
N GLY A 196 12.11 -21.95 -12.54
CA GLY A 196 12.44 -21.56 -11.18
C GLY A 196 11.26 -21.64 -10.21
N ILE A 197 11.59 -21.52 -8.92
CA ILE A 197 10.61 -21.58 -7.82
C ILE A 197 9.52 -20.51 -7.99
N ILE A 198 9.86 -19.28 -8.41
CA ILE A 198 8.90 -18.20 -8.63
C ILE A 198 7.87 -18.59 -9.70
N ALA A 199 8.33 -19.16 -10.83
CA ALA A 199 7.44 -19.58 -11.90
C ALA A 199 6.46 -20.68 -11.45
N LYS A 200 6.95 -21.62 -10.64
CA LYS A 200 6.12 -22.70 -10.06
C LYS A 200 5.06 -22.12 -9.11
N ILE A 201 5.45 -21.29 -8.16
CA ILE A 201 4.52 -20.62 -7.21
C ILE A 201 3.44 -19.85 -7.96
N MET A 202 3.80 -19.09 -9.00
CA MET A 202 2.83 -18.32 -9.79
C MET A 202 1.84 -19.21 -10.53
N ARG A 203 2.26 -20.38 -11.03
CA ARG A 203 1.35 -21.35 -11.64
C ARG A 203 0.43 -22.00 -10.62
N ASP A 204 0.96 -22.34 -9.45
CA ASP A 204 0.17 -22.93 -8.37
C ASP A 204 -0.92 -21.97 -7.93
N PHE A 205 -0.62 -20.68 -7.77
CA PHE A 205 -1.61 -19.65 -7.44
C PHE A 205 -2.65 -19.43 -8.54
N LYS A 206 -2.31 -19.68 -9.81
CA LYS A 206 -3.27 -19.58 -10.91
C LYS A 206 -4.22 -20.75 -10.94
N ASN A 207 -3.77 -21.93 -10.51
CA ASN A 207 -4.52 -23.20 -10.63
C ASN A 207 -5.31 -23.54 -9.36
N ALA A 208 -5.14 -22.77 -8.29
CA ALA A 208 -5.83 -22.94 -7.02
C ALA A 208 -7.06 -22.05 -6.95
#